data_df88548583a748cb740e8271e4e73ea7
#
_entry.id   df88548583a748cb740e8271e4e73ea7
#
_cell.length_a   1.000
_cell.length_b   1.000
_cell.length_c   1.000
_cell.angle_alpha   90.00
_cell.angle_beta   90.00
_cell.angle_gamma   90.00
#
_symmetry.space_group_name_H-M   'P 1'
#
loop_
_entity.id
_entity.type
_entity.pdbx_description
1 polymer ?
#
loop_
_entity_poly.entity_id
_entity_poly.type
_entity_poly.pdbx_seq_one_letter_code
_entity_poly.pdbx_strand_id
1 'polypeptide(L)'
;MYRYSSNMNQGFENRQNRQTIRILLFACVILAVAVAVLSYFLITGGDPGTNLRHEISGRISSDLSSAITSLNRMERTATSRTMSDIGKVRQYIYSMEQMNRLCLSVCGDRVIADDVFTTLYSDLDRFDTLTQGAKSSTMDAQALLLTHLTNLQTLLAQ
;
A
#
# COMPACT_ATOMS: atom_id res chain seq x y z
N MET A 1 -8.79 -82.38 -26.27
CA MET A 1 -7.58 -81.48 -26.08
C MET A 1 -7.89 -80.10 -26.59
N TYR A 2 -8.37 -79.24 -25.74
CA TYR A 2 -8.78 -77.89 -26.11
C TYR A 2 -7.73 -76.89 -25.64
N ARG A 3 -7.00 -76.29 -26.57
CA ARG A 3 -6.21 -75.03 -26.30
C ARG A 3 -7.11 -73.88 -26.44
N TYR A 4 -7.52 -73.31 -25.33
CA TYR A 4 -8.26 -72.02 -25.32
C TYR A 4 -7.27 -70.90 -25.25
N SER A 5 -7.46 -69.94 -26.13
CA SER A 5 -6.58 -68.83 -26.48
C SER A 5 -6.54 -67.78 -25.38
N SER A 6 -5.35 -67.46 -24.92
CA SER A 6 -5.06 -66.35 -23.96
C SER A 6 -4.86 -64.99 -24.62
N ASN A 7 -5.42 -64.75 -25.82
CA ASN A 7 -5.10 -63.56 -26.61
C ASN A 7 -6.13 -62.41 -26.50
N MET A 8 -7.15 -62.53 -25.65
CA MET A 8 -8.18 -61.45 -25.53
C MET A 8 -7.83 -60.38 -24.52
N ASN A 9 -6.97 -60.58 -23.55
CA ASN A 9 -6.66 -59.61 -22.51
C ASN A 9 -5.60 -58.55 -22.90
N GLN A 10 -4.74 -58.81 -23.87
CA GLN A 10 -3.69 -57.86 -24.28
C GLN A 10 -4.24 -56.64 -25.04
N GLY A 11 -5.41 -56.73 -25.66
CA GLY A 11 -6.03 -55.63 -26.39
C GLY A 11 -6.64 -54.53 -25.50
N PHE A 12 -7.14 -54.92 -24.32
CA PHE A 12 -7.78 -53.99 -23.38
C PHE A 12 -6.74 -53.21 -22.55
N GLU A 13 -5.69 -53.85 -22.07
CA GLU A 13 -4.59 -53.18 -21.35
C GLU A 13 -3.88 -52.13 -22.21
N ASN A 14 -3.71 -52.40 -23.49
CA ASN A 14 -3.03 -51.45 -24.40
C ASN A 14 -3.87 -50.22 -24.73
N ARG A 15 -5.22 -50.30 -24.69
CA ARG A 15 -6.11 -49.15 -24.86
C ARG A 15 -6.17 -48.27 -23.60
N GLN A 16 -6.22 -48.90 -22.43
CA GLN A 16 -6.26 -48.19 -21.14
C GLN A 16 -4.94 -47.46 -20.89
N ASN A 17 -3.79 -48.07 -21.19
CA ASN A 17 -2.48 -47.44 -21.11
C ASN A 17 -2.34 -46.23 -22.06
N ARG A 18 -2.88 -46.31 -23.28
CA ARG A 18 -2.85 -45.18 -24.23
C ARG A 18 -3.72 -44.01 -23.79
N GLN A 19 -4.84 -44.26 -23.15
CA GLN A 19 -5.70 -43.18 -22.60
C GLN A 19 -5.03 -42.53 -21.37
N THR A 20 -4.45 -43.32 -20.48
CA THR A 20 -3.71 -42.82 -19.31
C THR A 20 -2.50 -41.99 -19.73
N ILE A 21 -1.74 -42.43 -20.74
CA ILE A 21 -0.60 -41.65 -21.28
C ILE A 21 -1.07 -40.34 -21.91
N ARG A 22 -2.20 -40.31 -22.62
CA ARG A 22 -2.75 -39.07 -23.17
C ARG A 22 -3.20 -38.08 -22.10
N ILE A 23 -3.89 -38.56 -21.05
CA ILE A 23 -4.31 -37.74 -19.91
C ILE A 23 -3.08 -37.16 -19.18
N LEU A 24 -2.06 -37.99 -18.97
CA LEU A 24 -0.81 -37.59 -18.34
C LEU A 24 -0.07 -36.54 -19.18
N LEU A 25 -0.02 -36.69 -20.50
CA LEU A 25 0.54 -35.71 -21.43
C LEU A 25 -0.20 -34.39 -21.39
N PHE A 26 -1.54 -34.43 -21.38
CA PHE A 26 -2.35 -33.22 -21.23
C PHE A 26 -2.11 -32.50 -19.89
N ALA A 27 -2.03 -33.25 -18.80
CA ALA A 27 -1.71 -32.71 -17.49
C ALA A 27 -0.32 -32.06 -17.44
N CYS A 28 0.70 -32.68 -18.05
CA CYS A 28 2.04 -32.10 -18.17
C CYS A 28 2.06 -30.81 -18.99
N VAL A 29 1.30 -30.76 -20.10
CA VAL A 29 1.21 -29.53 -20.93
C VAL A 29 0.53 -28.41 -20.14
N ILE A 30 -0.58 -28.67 -19.44
CA ILE A 30 -1.26 -27.68 -18.61
C ILE A 30 -0.33 -27.18 -17.50
N LEU A 31 0.42 -28.08 -16.86
CA LEU A 31 1.36 -27.70 -15.80
C LEU A 31 2.52 -26.88 -16.36
N ALA A 32 3.05 -27.21 -17.53
CA ALA A 32 4.09 -26.43 -18.20
C ALA A 32 3.61 -25.02 -18.59
N VAL A 33 2.37 -24.90 -19.08
CA VAL A 33 1.76 -23.58 -19.39
C VAL A 33 1.56 -22.78 -18.09
N ALA A 34 1.06 -23.40 -17.02
CA ALA A 34 0.89 -22.73 -15.73
C ALA A 34 2.23 -22.22 -15.17
N VAL A 35 3.28 -23.02 -15.24
CA VAL A 35 4.64 -22.62 -14.82
C VAL A 35 5.17 -21.49 -15.70
N ALA A 36 4.99 -21.56 -17.01
CA ALA A 36 5.40 -20.49 -17.92
C ALA A 36 4.68 -19.17 -17.66
N VAL A 37 3.37 -19.21 -17.40
CA VAL A 37 2.56 -18.04 -17.04
C VAL A 37 3.00 -17.46 -15.70
N LEU A 38 3.19 -18.30 -14.67
CA LEU A 38 3.70 -17.84 -13.36
C LEU A 38 5.10 -17.25 -13.47
N SER A 39 6.01 -17.88 -14.25
CA SER A 39 7.36 -17.35 -14.49
C SER A 39 7.31 -16.03 -15.23
N TYR A 40 6.43 -15.89 -16.22
CA TYR A 40 6.23 -14.62 -16.92
C TYR A 40 5.75 -13.50 -15.96
N PHE A 41 4.78 -13.79 -15.08
CA PHE A 41 4.33 -12.84 -14.07
C PHE A 41 5.41 -12.49 -13.05
N LEU A 42 6.28 -13.44 -12.66
CA LEU A 42 7.39 -13.17 -11.76
C LEU A 42 8.51 -12.34 -12.41
N ILE A 43 8.73 -12.48 -13.72
CA ILE A 43 9.79 -11.78 -14.44
C ILE A 43 9.34 -10.40 -14.94
N THR A 44 8.07 -10.27 -15.39
CA THR A 44 7.51 -9.03 -15.95
C THR A 44 6.73 -8.19 -14.95
N GLY A 45 6.15 -8.80 -13.92
CA GLY A 45 5.61 -8.09 -12.77
C GLY A 45 6.79 -7.64 -11.93
N GLY A 46 7.27 -6.38 -12.10
CA GLY A 46 8.29 -5.81 -11.22
C GLY A 46 7.96 -6.12 -9.77
N ASP A 47 8.97 -6.20 -8.93
CA ASP A 47 8.85 -6.59 -7.52
C ASP A 47 7.55 -5.98 -6.92
N PRO A 48 6.54 -6.79 -6.56
CA PRO A 48 5.25 -6.27 -6.11
C PRO A 48 5.41 -5.35 -4.90
N GLY A 49 6.49 -5.49 -4.13
CA GLY A 49 6.85 -4.61 -3.03
C GLY A 49 7.25 -3.21 -3.50
N THR A 50 7.99 -3.08 -4.59
CA THR A 50 8.43 -1.76 -5.10
C THR A 50 7.27 -0.97 -5.69
N ASN A 51 6.37 -1.61 -6.45
CA ASN A 51 5.18 -0.98 -6.99
C ASN A 51 4.23 -0.52 -5.88
N LEU A 52 4.00 -1.36 -4.88
CA LEU A 52 3.17 -1.03 -3.73
C LEU A 52 3.77 0.10 -2.89
N ARG A 53 5.09 0.08 -2.66
CA ARG A 53 5.79 1.18 -1.97
C ARG A 53 5.61 2.51 -2.71
N HIS A 54 5.72 2.51 -4.03
CA HIS A 54 5.53 3.71 -4.85
C HIS A 54 4.10 4.24 -4.75
N GLU A 55 3.10 3.35 -4.79
CA GLU A 55 1.69 3.71 -4.63
C GLU A 55 1.39 4.29 -3.24
N ILE A 56 1.91 3.65 -2.18
CA ILE A 56 1.79 4.14 -0.80
C ILE A 56 2.46 5.51 -0.65
N SER A 57 3.67 5.70 -1.18
CA SER A 57 4.39 6.98 -1.17
C SER A 57 3.59 8.07 -1.89
N GLY A 58 3.02 7.75 -3.06
CA GLY A 58 2.14 8.67 -3.80
C GLY A 58 0.91 9.06 -3.00
N ARG A 59 0.30 8.13 -2.27
CA ARG A 59 -0.85 8.40 -1.40
C ARG A 59 -0.47 9.30 -0.22
N ILE A 60 0.65 9.01 0.44
CA ILE A 60 1.20 9.84 1.52
C ILE A 60 1.45 11.27 1.02
N SER A 61 2.06 11.45 -0.16
CA SER A 61 2.29 12.76 -0.76
C SER A 61 0.99 13.52 -1.07
N SER A 62 -0.06 12.82 -1.50
CA SER A 62 -1.39 13.39 -1.74
C SER A 62 -2.04 13.88 -0.44
N ASP A 63 -2.02 13.07 0.61
CA ASP A 63 -2.57 13.43 1.92
C ASP A 63 -1.79 14.59 2.54
N LEU A 64 -0.47 14.61 2.38
CA LEU A 64 0.41 15.70 2.81
C LEU A 64 0.08 17.02 2.11
N SER A 65 -0.10 16.99 0.78
CA SER A 65 -0.51 18.18 0.01
C SER A 65 -1.90 18.68 0.43
N SER A 66 -2.80 17.76 0.78
CA SER A 66 -4.14 18.08 1.28
C SER A 66 -4.09 18.70 2.67
N ALA A 67 -3.22 18.22 3.56
CA ALA A 67 -2.97 18.80 4.88
C ALA A 67 -2.41 20.22 4.77
N ILE A 68 -1.39 20.44 3.94
CA ILE A 68 -0.80 21.75 3.66
C ILE A 68 -1.84 22.72 3.10
N THR A 69 -2.65 22.27 2.13
CA THR A 69 -3.71 23.08 1.54
C THR A 69 -4.77 23.47 2.57
N SER A 70 -5.17 22.54 3.43
CA SER A 70 -6.14 22.80 4.50
C SER A 70 -5.59 23.80 5.49
N LEU A 71 -4.32 23.67 5.88
CA LEU A 71 -3.65 24.57 6.82
C LEU A 71 -3.50 26.00 6.25
N ASN A 72 -3.16 26.12 4.96
CA ASN A 72 -3.04 27.42 4.27
C ASN A 72 -4.38 28.14 4.09
N ARG A 73 -5.50 27.40 4.07
CA ARG A 73 -6.85 27.99 3.96
C ARG A 73 -7.43 28.43 5.30
N MET A 74 -6.81 28.05 6.42
CA MET A 74 -7.29 28.43 7.73
C MET A 74 -7.17 29.94 7.93
N GLU A 75 -8.26 30.55 8.40
CA GLU A 75 -8.26 31.93 8.76
C GLU A 75 -7.41 32.18 10.02
N ARG A 76 -6.85 33.39 10.13
CA ARG A 76 -6.00 33.80 11.26
C ARG A 76 -6.75 33.92 12.58
N THR A 77 -8.08 33.89 12.54
CA THR A 77 -8.96 33.99 13.70
C THR A 77 -9.61 32.63 14.01
N ALA A 78 -9.66 32.31 15.30
CA ALA A 78 -10.31 31.09 15.76
C ALA A 78 -11.82 31.13 15.49
N THR A 79 -12.27 30.35 14.54
CA THR A 79 -13.68 30.16 14.18
C THR A 79 -14.05 28.69 14.30
N SER A 80 -15.33 28.37 14.32
CA SER A 80 -15.81 26.98 14.24
C SER A 80 -15.31 26.26 12.98
N ARG A 81 -15.06 27.00 11.90
CA ARG A 81 -14.49 26.51 10.65
C ARG A 81 -13.03 26.10 10.84
N THR A 82 -12.24 26.92 11.54
CA THR A 82 -10.84 26.63 11.87
C THR A 82 -10.72 25.31 12.66
N MET A 83 -11.59 25.07 13.65
CA MET A 83 -11.62 23.81 14.41
C MET A 83 -11.93 22.61 13.51
N SER A 84 -12.89 22.74 12.58
CA SER A 84 -13.20 21.69 11.61
C SER A 84 -12.01 21.39 10.69
N ASP A 85 -11.28 22.40 10.27
CA ASP A 85 -10.13 22.25 9.38
C ASP A 85 -8.91 21.66 10.11
N ILE A 86 -8.70 21.99 11.40
CA ILE A 86 -7.72 21.30 12.27
C ILE A 86 -8.04 19.80 12.34
N GLY A 87 -9.31 19.43 12.51
CA GLY A 87 -9.76 18.04 12.50
C GLY A 87 -9.41 17.33 11.18
N LYS A 88 -9.55 17.99 10.02
CA LYS A 88 -9.15 17.45 8.73
C LYS A 88 -7.64 17.25 8.62
N VAL A 89 -6.83 18.23 9.07
CA VAL A 89 -5.37 18.10 9.09
C VAL A 89 -4.96 16.89 9.96
N ARG A 90 -5.58 16.72 11.14
CA ARG A 90 -5.37 15.56 12.00
C ARG A 90 -5.68 14.25 11.27
N GLN A 91 -6.77 14.20 10.52
CA GLN A 91 -7.17 13.04 9.74
C GLN A 91 -6.17 12.72 8.63
N TYR A 92 -5.63 13.70 7.93
CA TYR A 92 -4.59 13.49 6.92
C TYR A 92 -3.29 12.96 7.54
N ILE A 93 -2.83 13.53 8.68
CA ILE A 93 -1.65 13.04 9.39
C ILE A 93 -1.85 11.58 9.84
N TYR A 94 -3.03 11.25 10.37
CA TYR A 94 -3.37 9.88 10.74
C TYR A 94 -3.38 8.93 9.54
N SER A 95 -3.95 9.34 8.42
CA SER A 95 -3.95 8.56 7.17
C SER A 95 -2.53 8.27 6.70
N MET A 96 -1.65 9.28 6.69
CA MET A 96 -0.22 9.11 6.34
C MET A 96 0.48 8.13 7.29
N GLU A 97 0.23 8.21 8.60
CA GLU A 97 0.80 7.28 9.57
C GLU A 97 0.34 5.84 9.33
N GLN A 98 -0.96 5.62 9.06
CA GLN A 98 -1.48 4.29 8.74
C GLN A 98 -0.87 3.71 7.46
N MET A 99 -0.72 4.53 6.42
CA MET A 99 -0.05 4.13 5.17
C MET A 99 1.42 3.80 5.41
N ASN A 100 2.12 4.57 6.25
CA ASN A 100 3.50 4.30 6.63
C ASN A 100 3.66 2.96 7.39
N ARG A 101 2.73 2.66 8.32
CA ARG A 101 2.68 1.37 9.04
C ARG A 101 2.37 0.21 8.09
N LEU A 102 1.46 0.42 7.12
CA LEU A 102 1.16 -0.57 6.10
C LEU A 102 2.40 -0.85 5.24
N CYS A 103 3.14 0.18 4.83
CA CYS A 103 4.39 0.03 4.09
C CYS A 103 5.39 -0.81 4.87
N LEU A 104 5.59 -0.55 6.16
CA LEU A 104 6.45 -1.36 7.01
C LEU A 104 6.01 -2.82 7.06
N SER A 105 4.70 -3.09 7.20
CA SER A 105 4.19 -4.46 7.34
C SER A 105 4.30 -5.28 6.05
N VAL A 106 4.21 -4.65 4.88
CA VAL A 106 4.17 -5.34 3.58
C VAL A 106 5.51 -5.26 2.84
N CYS A 107 6.18 -4.09 2.89
CA CYS A 107 7.44 -3.85 2.19
C CYS A 107 8.67 -4.06 3.10
N GLY A 108 8.47 -4.22 4.42
CA GLY A 108 9.56 -4.39 5.39
C GLY A 108 10.30 -3.09 5.74
N ASP A 109 9.90 -1.95 5.16
CA ASP A 109 10.56 -0.66 5.37
C ASP A 109 9.53 0.46 5.47
N ARG A 110 9.92 1.59 6.07
CA ARG A 110 9.08 2.78 6.27
C ARG A 110 9.39 3.85 5.23
N VAL A 111 8.38 4.61 4.84
CA VAL A 111 8.56 5.81 3.99
C VAL A 111 8.99 6.99 4.83
N ILE A 112 8.48 7.11 6.06
CA ILE A 112 8.69 8.22 6.99
C ILE A 112 9.11 7.65 8.36
N ALA A 113 10.05 8.28 9.05
CA ALA A 113 10.43 7.91 10.41
C ALA A 113 9.31 8.25 11.42
N ASP A 114 9.13 7.42 12.47
CA ASP A 114 8.03 7.55 13.43
C ASP A 114 8.09 8.84 14.26
N ASP A 115 9.30 9.35 14.53
CA ASP A 115 9.52 10.59 15.27
C ASP A 115 8.94 11.81 14.55
N VAL A 116 8.87 11.79 13.22
CA VAL A 116 8.21 12.83 12.42
C VAL A 116 6.73 12.92 12.75
N PHE A 117 6.04 11.78 12.85
CA PHE A 117 4.61 11.79 13.22
C PHE A 117 4.39 12.29 14.64
N THR A 118 5.26 11.92 15.57
CA THR A 118 5.23 12.42 16.95
C THR A 118 5.35 13.94 16.99
N THR A 119 6.27 14.50 16.21
CA THR A 119 6.47 15.93 16.07
C THR A 119 5.24 16.62 15.46
N LEU A 120 4.69 16.08 14.37
CA LEU A 120 3.50 16.63 13.72
C LEU A 120 2.28 16.64 14.63
N TYR A 121 2.06 15.58 15.42
CA TYR A 121 0.96 15.56 16.40
C TYR A 121 1.18 16.56 17.53
N SER A 122 2.41 16.71 18.04
CA SER A 122 2.73 17.71 19.06
C SER A 122 2.47 19.12 18.59
N ASP A 123 2.88 19.45 17.36
CA ASP A 123 2.65 20.77 16.77
C ASP A 123 1.16 21.01 16.52
N LEU A 124 0.44 20.00 16.06
CA LEU A 124 -0.99 20.10 15.82
C LEU A 124 -1.77 20.28 17.14
N ASP A 125 -1.42 19.57 18.19
CA ASP A 125 -2.04 19.71 19.52
C ASP A 125 -1.76 21.07 20.12
N ARG A 126 -0.54 21.60 19.95
CA ARG A 126 -0.19 22.96 20.32
C ARG A 126 -1.03 23.97 19.58
N PHE A 127 -1.16 23.83 18.26
CA PHE A 127 -1.98 24.72 17.43
C PHE A 127 -3.46 24.65 17.83
N ASP A 128 -4.01 23.47 18.06
CA ASP A 128 -5.39 23.25 18.50
C ASP A 128 -5.65 23.92 19.87
N THR A 129 -4.76 23.71 20.84
CA THR A 129 -4.85 24.33 22.16
C THR A 129 -4.84 25.85 22.11
N LEU A 130 -3.97 26.45 21.28
CA LEU A 130 -3.92 27.92 21.10
C LEU A 130 -5.18 28.46 20.42
N THR A 131 -5.73 27.69 19.46
CA THR A 131 -6.98 28.04 18.78
C THR A 131 -8.17 28.02 19.74
N GLN A 132 -8.25 27.05 20.65
CA GLN A 132 -9.32 26.98 21.66
C GLN A 132 -9.18 28.07 22.74
N GLY A 133 -7.97 28.49 23.04
CA GLY A 133 -7.69 29.50 24.07
C GLY A 133 -8.08 30.93 23.71
N ALA A 134 -8.45 31.21 22.47
CA ALA A 134 -8.98 32.50 21.93
C ALA A 134 -8.19 33.79 22.28
N LYS A 135 -7.03 33.73 22.93
CA LYS A 135 -6.29 34.89 23.46
C LYS A 135 -4.89 35.07 22.87
N SER A 136 -4.35 34.11 22.12
CA SER A 136 -2.98 34.18 21.60
C SER A 136 -2.98 34.09 20.08
N SER A 137 -1.97 34.69 19.45
CA SER A 137 -1.71 34.55 18.03
C SER A 137 -1.45 33.08 17.73
N THR A 138 -2.29 32.49 16.89
CA THR A 138 -2.12 31.09 16.40
C THR A 138 -1.13 31.04 15.23
N MET A 139 -0.67 32.21 14.75
CA MET A 139 0.16 32.33 13.54
C MET A 139 1.49 31.57 13.64
N ASP A 140 2.16 31.66 14.78
CA ASP A 140 3.47 31.03 14.95
C ASP A 140 3.36 29.49 14.99
N ALA A 141 2.31 28.97 15.66
CA ALA A 141 2.07 27.54 15.71
C ALA A 141 1.62 26.98 14.33
N GLN A 142 0.78 27.73 13.61
CA GLN A 142 0.40 27.38 12.23
C GLN A 142 1.62 27.38 11.30
N ALA A 143 2.47 28.42 11.39
CA ALA A 143 3.67 28.55 10.57
C ALA A 143 4.68 27.42 10.86
N LEU A 144 4.83 27.03 12.13
CA LEU A 144 5.72 25.92 12.53
C LEU A 144 5.23 24.59 11.95
N LEU A 145 3.94 24.25 12.14
CA LEU A 145 3.33 23.06 11.59
C LEU A 145 3.44 23.03 10.04
N LEU A 146 3.18 24.17 9.39
CA LEU A 146 3.32 24.30 7.94
C LEU A 146 4.77 24.05 7.48
N THR A 147 5.74 24.57 8.22
CA THR A 147 7.17 24.38 7.94
C THR A 147 7.54 22.88 8.02
N HIS A 148 7.09 22.17 9.06
CA HIS A 148 7.38 20.74 9.20
C HIS A 148 6.72 19.91 8.10
N LEU A 149 5.47 20.20 7.73
CA LEU A 149 4.80 19.54 6.60
C LEU A 149 5.48 19.82 5.26
N THR A 150 5.92 21.05 5.02
CA THR A 150 6.63 21.42 3.78
C THR A 150 8.02 20.76 3.70
N ASN A 151 8.74 20.69 4.81
CA ASN A 151 10.02 19.97 4.88
C ASN A 151 9.83 18.50 4.57
N LEU A 152 8.79 17.88 5.15
CA LEU A 152 8.44 16.49 4.85
C LEU A 152 8.10 16.29 3.36
N GLN A 153 7.38 17.24 2.75
CA GLN A 153 7.07 17.19 1.31
C GLN A 153 8.35 17.23 0.45
N THR A 154 9.32 18.04 0.85
CA THR A 154 10.60 18.15 0.15
C THR A 154 11.41 16.84 0.27
N LEU A 155 11.39 16.20 1.45
CA LEU A 155 12.06 14.91 1.67
C LEU A 155 11.44 13.77 0.84
N LEU A 156 10.11 13.76 0.68
CA LEU A 156 9.40 12.73 -0.11
C LEU A 156 9.54 12.93 -1.63
N ALA A 157 9.96 14.11 -2.08
CA ALA A 157 10.17 14.43 -3.48
C ALA A 157 11.57 14.06 -4.01
N GLN A 158 12.49 13.63 -3.12
CA GLN A 158 13.85 13.18 -3.46
C GLN A 158 13.88 11.68 -3.76
#